data_ed85276ec1caa2e1a618a69cea9a215e
#
_entry.id   ed85276ec1caa2e1a618a69cea9a215e
#
_cell.length_a   1.000
_cell.length_b   1.000
_cell.length_c   1.000
_cell.angle_alpha   90.00
_cell.angle_beta   90.00
_cell.angle_gamma   90.00
#
_symmetry.space_group_name_H-M   'P 1'
#
loop_
_entity.id
_entity.type
_entity.pdbx_description
1 polymer ?
#
loop_
_entity_poly.entity_id
_entity_poly.type
_entity_poly.pdbx_seq_one_letter_code
_entity_poly.pdbx_strand_id
1 'polypeptide(L)'
;MSLPKKKIGIFAFFLLTVFTITLKTYFSYYVDFSLGVKGLVQNLILLMNPYSLIALVLSVFLFFKGKKAFWFIFIGGFLLTFLLYANVVYFRFFSDFLTFSTLNQAGNVESMGGAVSASFKWYDFVYFIETIIYLAILIFKRKWLDNRAFSKKFVPVVMATSVALFFLNLAFAETDRPELLTRTFDHKYLVKYLGPYNFTVY
;
A
#
# COMPACT_ATOMS: atom_id res chain seq x y z
N MET A 1 -4.54 -21.29 -36.30
CA MET A 1 -4.91 -21.71 -34.94
C MET A 1 -4.45 -20.63 -33.98
N SER A 2 -5.30 -19.69 -33.57
CA SER A 2 -4.95 -18.62 -32.69
C SER A 2 -4.83 -19.17 -31.25
N LEU A 3 -3.66 -19.07 -30.63
CA LEU A 3 -3.46 -19.43 -29.24
C LEU A 3 -4.51 -18.72 -28.36
N PRO A 4 -5.15 -19.41 -27.42
CA PRO A 4 -6.12 -18.79 -26.52
C PRO A 4 -5.43 -17.67 -25.73
N LYS A 5 -5.85 -16.42 -25.95
CA LYS A 5 -5.31 -15.26 -25.21
C LYS A 5 -5.56 -15.48 -23.73
N LYS A 6 -4.49 -15.66 -22.96
CA LYS A 6 -4.53 -15.86 -21.52
C LYS A 6 -5.19 -14.63 -20.87
N LYS A 7 -6.33 -14.80 -20.21
CA LYS A 7 -7.06 -13.73 -19.55
C LYS A 7 -6.53 -13.53 -18.14
N ILE A 8 -6.59 -12.29 -17.66
CA ILE A 8 -6.20 -11.92 -16.28
C ILE A 8 -7.37 -12.27 -15.35
N GLY A 9 -7.19 -13.25 -14.49
CA GLY A 9 -8.16 -13.61 -13.45
C GLY A 9 -8.17 -12.61 -12.29
N ILE A 10 -9.23 -12.63 -11.49
CA ILE A 10 -9.42 -11.75 -10.32
C ILE A 10 -8.22 -11.86 -9.36
N PHE A 11 -7.75 -13.08 -9.07
CA PHE A 11 -6.62 -13.29 -8.17
C PHE A 11 -5.30 -12.78 -8.74
N ALA A 12 -5.07 -12.94 -10.04
CA ALA A 12 -3.88 -12.37 -10.69
C ALA A 12 -3.90 -10.84 -10.65
N PHE A 13 -5.07 -10.22 -10.87
CA PHE A 13 -5.22 -8.78 -10.76
C PHE A 13 -4.98 -8.29 -9.33
N PHE A 14 -5.51 -9.01 -8.33
CA PHE A 14 -5.24 -8.76 -6.91
C PHE A 14 -3.74 -8.81 -6.60
N LEU A 15 -3.04 -9.89 -7.00
CA LEU A 15 -1.60 -10.02 -6.77
C LEU A 15 -0.78 -8.93 -7.45
N LEU A 16 -1.14 -8.56 -8.69
CA LEU A 16 -0.48 -7.46 -9.39
C LEU A 16 -0.67 -6.12 -8.65
N THR A 17 -1.88 -5.86 -8.15
CA THR A 17 -2.17 -4.63 -7.40
C THR A 17 -1.39 -4.60 -6.08
N VAL A 18 -1.38 -5.71 -5.32
CA VAL A 18 -0.59 -5.84 -4.08
C VAL A 18 0.88 -5.60 -4.37
N PHE A 19 1.42 -6.26 -5.37
CA PHE A 19 2.84 -6.19 -5.73
C PHE A 19 3.26 -4.77 -6.15
N THR A 20 2.49 -4.12 -7.01
CA THR A 20 2.84 -2.77 -7.51
C THR A 20 2.78 -1.72 -6.40
N ILE A 21 1.78 -1.79 -5.50
CA ILE A 21 1.71 -0.86 -4.35
C ILE A 21 2.84 -1.15 -3.36
N THR A 22 3.16 -2.42 -3.10
CA THR A 22 4.28 -2.81 -2.23
C THR A 22 5.61 -2.28 -2.76
N LEU A 23 5.88 -2.45 -4.06
CA LEU A 23 7.09 -1.90 -4.68
C LEU A 23 7.17 -0.39 -4.57
N LYS A 24 6.08 0.31 -4.85
CA LYS A 24 6.00 1.77 -4.72
C LYS A 24 6.34 2.22 -3.31
N THR A 25 5.73 1.58 -2.32
CA THR A 25 5.98 1.88 -0.91
C THR A 25 7.44 1.61 -0.55
N TYR A 26 8.00 0.51 -1.02
CA TYR A 26 9.41 0.18 -0.79
C TYR A 26 10.36 1.24 -1.39
N PHE A 27 10.10 1.71 -2.62
CA PHE A 27 10.88 2.79 -3.22
C PHE A 27 10.75 4.10 -2.47
N SER A 28 9.56 4.43 -1.94
CA SER A 28 9.34 5.65 -1.15
C SER A 28 10.20 5.72 0.10
N TYR A 29 10.56 4.58 0.71
CA TYR A 29 11.46 4.55 1.87
C TYR A 29 12.83 5.14 1.57
N TYR A 30 13.33 4.96 0.36
CA TYR A 30 14.64 5.46 -0.05
C TYR A 30 14.57 6.86 -0.66
N VAL A 31 13.60 7.09 -1.53
CA VAL A 31 13.54 8.31 -2.36
C VAL A 31 12.92 9.47 -1.60
N ASP A 32 11.79 9.23 -0.91
CA ASP A 32 11.03 10.31 -0.28
C ASP A 32 11.28 10.40 1.22
N PHE A 33 11.26 9.28 1.94
CA PHE A 33 11.36 9.27 3.41
C PHE A 33 12.79 9.22 3.93
N SER A 34 13.77 8.87 3.09
CA SER A 34 15.21 8.81 3.44
C SER A 34 15.46 8.07 4.77
N LEU A 35 14.83 6.90 4.95
CA LEU A 35 14.80 6.19 6.24
C LEU A 35 16.14 5.58 6.66
N GLY A 36 17.18 5.65 5.83
CA GLY A 36 18.50 5.13 6.17
C GLY A 36 18.51 3.64 6.51
N VAL A 37 17.98 2.82 5.62
CA VAL A 37 17.86 1.36 5.78
C VAL A 37 19.23 0.70 5.75
N LYS A 38 19.54 -0.14 6.73
CA LYS A 38 20.80 -0.87 6.83
C LYS A 38 20.58 -2.38 7.00
N GLY A 39 21.25 -3.16 6.17
CA GLY A 39 21.26 -4.61 6.29
C GLY A 39 20.04 -5.32 5.65
N LEU A 40 20.16 -6.65 5.57
CA LEU A 40 19.19 -7.50 4.89
C LEU A 40 17.89 -7.64 5.68
N VAL A 41 17.98 -7.78 6.99
CA VAL A 41 16.79 -7.98 7.88
C VAL A 41 15.85 -6.79 7.78
N GLN A 42 16.38 -5.58 7.86
CA GLN A 42 15.57 -4.36 7.79
C GLN A 42 14.93 -4.17 6.40
N ASN A 43 15.64 -4.55 5.32
CA ASN A 43 15.06 -4.56 3.98
C ASN A 43 13.90 -5.55 3.86
N LEU A 44 14.01 -6.73 4.46
CA LEU A 44 12.92 -7.71 4.49
C LEU A 44 11.72 -7.19 5.29
N ILE A 45 11.96 -6.59 6.45
CA ILE A 45 10.91 -5.96 7.27
C ILE A 45 10.15 -4.93 6.42
N LEU A 46 10.86 -4.03 5.75
CA LEU A 46 10.28 -2.97 4.92
C LEU A 46 9.52 -3.49 3.69
N LEU A 47 9.88 -4.65 3.16
CA LEU A 47 9.16 -5.27 2.06
C LEU A 47 7.91 -6.02 2.55
N MET A 48 8.04 -6.77 3.65
CA MET A 48 6.93 -7.57 4.22
C MET A 48 5.82 -6.70 4.79
N ASN A 49 6.18 -5.57 5.37
CA ASN A 49 5.27 -4.66 6.06
C ASN A 49 4.13 -4.16 5.15
N PRO A 50 4.39 -3.40 4.06
CA PRO A 50 3.33 -2.95 3.18
C PRO A 50 2.61 -4.11 2.51
N TYR A 51 3.33 -5.17 2.13
CA TYR A 51 2.73 -6.36 1.51
C TYR A 51 1.63 -6.96 2.39
N SER A 52 1.90 -7.19 3.68
CA SER A 52 0.96 -7.84 4.59
C SER A 52 -0.33 -7.02 4.76
N LEU A 53 -0.24 -5.73 4.97
CA LEU A 53 -1.42 -4.88 5.15
C LEU A 53 -2.20 -4.70 3.84
N ILE A 54 -1.51 -4.39 2.73
CA ILE A 54 -2.14 -4.20 1.43
C ILE A 54 -2.88 -5.47 1.01
N ALA A 55 -2.24 -6.64 1.17
CA ALA A 55 -2.85 -7.92 0.86
C ALA A 55 -4.05 -8.22 1.76
N LEU A 56 -3.98 -7.90 3.06
CA LEU A 56 -5.08 -8.07 4.00
C LEU A 56 -6.29 -7.22 3.58
N VAL A 57 -6.09 -5.93 3.36
CA VAL A 57 -7.17 -4.99 3.00
C VAL A 57 -7.81 -5.38 1.66
N LEU A 58 -6.99 -5.65 0.64
CA LEU A 58 -7.51 -5.97 -0.68
C LEU A 58 -8.11 -7.38 -0.77
N SER A 59 -7.74 -8.32 0.11
CA SER A 59 -8.29 -9.68 0.11
C SER A 59 -9.80 -9.73 0.38
N VAL A 60 -10.34 -8.74 1.12
CA VAL A 60 -11.78 -8.61 1.35
C VAL A 60 -12.54 -8.51 0.02
N PHE A 61 -11.95 -7.90 -1.00
CA PHE A 61 -12.58 -7.75 -2.31
C PHE A 61 -12.60 -9.02 -3.15
N LEU A 62 -11.86 -10.05 -2.77
CA LEU A 62 -11.90 -11.38 -3.40
C LEU A 62 -13.22 -12.13 -3.11
N PHE A 63 -14.00 -11.71 -2.13
CA PHE A 63 -15.35 -12.24 -1.89
C PHE A 63 -16.35 -11.84 -3.00
N PHE A 64 -16.08 -10.77 -3.73
CA PHE A 64 -16.92 -10.32 -4.83
C PHE A 64 -16.65 -11.13 -6.10
N LYS A 65 -17.58 -11.07 -7.06
CA LYS A 65 -17.53 -11.83 -8.30
C LYS A 65 -17.52 -10.90 -9.52
N GLY A 66 -16.95 -11.41 -10.60
CA GLY A 66 -17.00 -10.77 -11.90
C GLY A 66 -16.42 -9.36 -11.90
N LYS A 67 -17.03 -8.46 -12.65
CA LYS A 67 -16.56 -7.08 -12.81
C LYS A 67 -16.47 -6.29 -11.50
N LYS A 68 -17.36 -6.57 -10.54
CA LYS A 68 -17.38 -5.88 -9.25
C LYS A 68 -16.08 -6.11 -8.46
N ALA A 69 -15.55 -7.34 -8.48
CA ALA A 69 -14.30 -7.65 -7.80
C ALA A 69 -13.14 -6.80 -8.34
N PHE A 70 -12.99 -6.71 -9.67
CA PHE A 70 -11.95 -5.89 -10.28
C PHE A 70 -12.06 -4.41 -9.90
N TRP A 71 -13.28 -3.85 -9.92
CA TRP A 71 -13.50 -2.47 -9.55
C TRP A 71 -13.21 -2.21 -8.06
N PHE A 72 -13.62 -3.10 -7.16
CA PHE A 72 -13.34 -2.93 -5.73
C PHE A 72 -11.85 -3.07 -5.42
N ILE A 73 -11.14 -4.03 -6.05
CA ILE A 73 -9.67 -4.13 -5.92
C ILE A 73 -9.00 -2.87 -6.46
N PHE A 74 -9.46 -2.34 -7.61
CA PHE A 74 -8.94 -1.11 -8.17
C PHE A 74 -9.17 0.08 -7.24
N ILE A 75 -10.39 0.28 -6.73
CA ILE A 75 -10.73 1.40 -5.83
C ILE A 75 -9.92 1.28 -4.52
N GLY A 76 -9.85 0.09 -3.93
CA GLY A 76 -9.04 -0.15 -2.74
C GLY A 76 -7.55 0.13 -2.98
N GLY A 77 -7.02 -0.33 -4.11
CA GLY A 77 -5.64 -0.06 -4.53
C GLY A 77 -5.38 1.43 -4.76
N PHE A 78 -6.33 2.13 -5.38
CA PHE A 78 -6.25 3.59 -5.56
C PHE A 78 -6.22 4.32 -4.22
N LEU A 79 -7.08 3.95 -3.28
CA LEU A 79 -7.12 4.57 -1.94
C LEU A 79 -5.81 4.33 -1.17
N LEU A 80 -5.24 3.12 -1.25
CA LEU A 80 -3.95 2.82 -0.63
C LEU A 80 -2.80 3.59 -1.30
N THR A 81 -2.82 3.73 -2.62
CA THR A 81 -1.87 4.57 -3.36
C THR A 81 -2.00 6.02 -2.94
N PHE A 82 -3.22 6.52 -2.83
CA PHE A 82 -3.48 7.89 -2.40
C PHE A 82 -2.99 8.14 -0.98
N LEU A 83 -3.23 7.20 -0.05
CA LEU A 83 -2.72 7.29 1.32
C LEU A 83 -1.19 7.31 1.37
N LEU A 84 -0.51 6.48 0.56
CA LEU A 84 0.94 6.53 0.43
C LEU A 84 1.41 7.90 -0.06
N TYR A 85 0.79 8.41 -1.12
CA TYR A 85 1.14 9.69 -1.69
C TYR A 85 0.88 10.86 -0.71
N ALA A 86 -0.23 10.79 0.03
CA ALA A 86 -0.51 11.76 1.08
C ALA A 86 0.58 11.75 2.17
N ASN A 87 1.07 10.57 2.57
CA ASN A 87 2.21 10.45 3.47
C ASN A 87 3.49 11.07 2.87
N VAL A 88 3.75 10.87 1.57
CA VAL A 88 4.93 11.46 0.89
C VAL A 88 4.86 12.99 0.91
N VAL A 89 3.72 13.56 0.54
CA VAL A 89 3.54 15.03 0.56
C VAL A 89 3.64 15.59 1.97
N TYR A 90 3.00 14.93 2.93
CA TYR A 90 3.04 15.32 4.33
C TYR A 90 4.47 15.28 4.89
N PHE A 91 5.21 14.21 4.60
CA PHE A 91 6.60 14.07 5.03
C PHE A 91 7.52 15.13 4.44
N ARG A 92 7.34 15.48 3.17
CA ARG A 92 8.11 16.55 2.51
C ARG A 92 7.91 17.91 3.18
N PHE A 93 6.74 18.16 3.72
CA PHE A 93 6.41 19.43 4.34
C PHE A 93 6.72 19.45 5.84
N PHE A 94 6.27 18.43 6.58
CA PHE A 94 6.39 18.38 8.05
C PHE A 94 7.60 17.60 8.56
N SER A 95 8.29 16.85 7.70
CA SER A 95 9.31 15.85 8.08
C SER A 95 8.79 14.80 9.06
N ASP A 96 7.48 14.53 9.01
CA ASP A 96 6.74 13.60 9.85
C ASP A 96 5.71 12.81 9.02
N PHE A 97 5.04 11.83 9.62
CA PHE A 97 4.10 10.94 8.94
C PHE A 97 2.66 11.20 9.37
N LEU A 98 1.71 10.92 8.47
CA LEU A 98 0.29 11.04 8.74
C LEU A 98 -0.17 10.01 9.76
N THR A 99 -0.90 10.48 10.77
CA THR A 99 -1.67 9.66 11.70
C THR A 99 -3.16 9.93 11.55
N PHE A 100 -4.02 9.05 12.06
CA PHE A 100 -5.45 9.31 12.12
C PHE A 100 -5.79 10.60 12.88
N SER A 101 -5.01 10.91 13.90
CA SER A 101 -5.15 12.15 14.66
C SER A 101 -4.92 13.39 13.79
N THR A 102 -3.85 13.37 12.97
CA THR A 102 -3.56 14.49 12.05
C THR A 102 -4.58 14.61 10.94
N LEU A 103 -5.13 13.48 10.44
CA LEU A 103 -6.21 13.50 9.45
C LEU A 103 -7.49 14.13 9.99
N ASN A 104 -7.85 13.88 11.25
CA ASN A 104 -9.02 14.49 11.88
C ASN A 104 -8.84 16.00 12.13
N GLN A 105 -7.60 16.48 12.28
CA GLN A 105 -7.28 17.90 12.44
C GLN A 105 -7.18 18.63 11.08
N ALA A 106 -7.22 17.91 9.97
CA ALA A 106 -7.10 18.45 8.62
C ALA A 106 -8.25 19.43 8.24
N GLY A 107 -9.33 19.52 9.02
CA GLY A 107 -10.34 20.58 8.87
C GLY A 107 -9.82 22.00 9.02
N ASN A 108 -8.62 22.18 9.61
CA ASN A 108 -7.96 23.48 9.76
C ASN A 108 -6.94 23.77 8.62
N VAL A 109 -6.94 22.95 7.57
CA VAL A 109 -5.93 22.98 6.48
C VAL A 109 -6.15 24.15 5.50
N GLU A 110 -7.24 24.92 5.59
CA GLU A 110 -7.45 26.08 4.69
C GLU A 110 -6.28 27.07 4.76
N SER A 111 -5.70 27.28 5.93
CA SER A 111 -4.52 28.14 6.08
C SER A 111 -3.20 27.51 5.58
N MET A 112 -3.17 26.18 5.39
CA MET A 112 -1.98 25.42 5.02
C MET A 112 -1.96 25.04 3.53
N GLY A 113 -3.05 25.26 2.77
CA GLY A 113 -3.21 24.81 1.39
C GLY A 113 -2.12 25.31 0.45
N GLY A 114 -1.68 26.57 0.63
CA GLY A 114 -0.58 27.14 -0.18
C GLY A 114 0.77 26.46 0.10
N ALA A 115 1.04 26.13 1.34
CA ALA A 115 2.29 25.49 1.75
C ALA A 115 2.35 24.01 1.34
N VAL A 116 1.24 23.30 1.48
CA VAL A 116 1.11 21.90 1.03
C VAL A 116 1.25 21.83 -0.50
N SER A 117 0.65 22.79 -1.25
CA SER A 117 0.77 22.84 -2.71
C SER A 117 2.21 23.00 -3.19
N ALA A 118 3.06 23.71 -2.44
CA ALA A 118 4.48 23.84 -2.75
C ALA A 118 5.28 22.52 -2.60
N SER A 119 4.73 21.55 -1.89
CA SER A 119 5.35 20.23 -1.70
C SER A 119 5.08 19.25 -2.85
N PHE A 120 4.17 19.59 -3.77
CA PHE A 120 3.91 18.79 -4.97
C PHE A 120 5.06 18.95 -5.97
N LYS A 121 5.49 17.83 -6.54
CA LYS A 121 6.54 17.80 -7.56
C LYS A 121 5.96 17.25 -8.87
N TRP A 122 6.45 17.78 -10.00
CA TRP A 122 5.97 17.39 -11.32
C TRP A 122 6.08 15.87 -11.58
N TYR A 123 7.04 15.18 -10.97
CA TYR A 123 7.23 13.74 -11.13
C TYR A 123 6.35 12.88 -10.22
N ASP A 124 5.52 13.46 -9.37
CA ASP A 124 4.64 12.73 -8.46
C ASP A 124 3.57 11.91 -9.21
N PHE A 125 3.32 12.22 -10.48
CA PHE A 125 2.44 11.40 -11.33
C PHE A 125 2.91 9.93 -11.42
N VAL A 126 4.21 9.67 -11.21
CA VAL A 126 4.77 8.31 -11.18
C VAL A 126 4.05 7.42 -10.16
N TYR A 127 3.59 7.99 -9.05
CA TYR A 127 2.80 7.26 -8.05
C TYR A 127 1.49 6.70 -8.59
N PHE A 128 0.95 7.30 -9.65
CA PHE A 128 -0.37 6.96 -10.21
C PHE A 128 -0.30 6.24 -11.56
N ILE A 129 0.88 6.00 -12.12
CA ILE A 129 1.04 5.37 -13.45
C ILE A 129 0.31 4.03 -13.52
N GLU A 130 0.55 3.11 -12.58
CA GLU A 130 -0.11 1.81 -12.62
C GLU A 130 -1.62 1.91 -12.38
N THR A 131 -2.05 2.87 -11.57
CA THR A 131 -3.47 3.15 -11.36
C THR A 131 -4.13 3.56 -12.67
N ILE A 132 -3.49 4.42 -13.45
CA ILE A 132 -3.96 4.83 -14.79
C ILE A 132 -3.99 3.63 -15.73
N ILE A 133 -2.95 2.79 -15.70
CA ILE A 133 -2.89 1.56 -16.52
C ILE A 133 -4.04 0.61 -16.16
N TYR A 134 -4.27 0.37 -14.87
CA TYR A 134 -5.36 -0.51 -14.40
C TYR A 134 -6.73 0.05 -14.78
N LEU A 135 -6.94 1.35 -14.64
CA LEU A 135 -8.16 2.01 -15.09
C LEU A 135 -8.37 1.83 -16.59
N ALA A 136 -7.33 2.04 -17.38
CA ALA A 136 -7.39 1.84 -18.83
C ALA A 136 -7.73 0.38 -19.20
N ILE A 137 -7.18 -0.61 -18.50
CA ILE A 137 -7.52 -2.02 -18.68
C ILE A 137 -8.99 -2.27 -18.33
N LEU A 138 -9.48 -1.75 -17.23
CA LEU A 138 -10.86 -1.93 -16.78
C LEU A 138 -11.87 -1.30 -17.74
N ILE A 139 -11.54 -0.16 -18.35
CA ILE A 139 -12.43 0.55 -19.29
C ILE A 139 -12.33 -0.02 -20.71
N PHE A 140 -11.10 -0.06 -21.27
CA PHE A 140 -10.89 -0.32 -22.69
C PHE A 140 -10.56 -1.76 -23.04
N LYS A 141 -10.01 -2.55 -22.08
CA LYS A 141 -9.54 -3.92 -22.32
C LYS A 141 -10.33 -4.98 -21.54
N ARG A 142 -11.61 -4.76 -21.33
CA ARG A 142 -12.51 -5.68 -20.58
C ARG A 142 -12.47 -7.13 -21.07
N LYS A 143 -12.17 -7.36 -22.36
CA LYS A 143 -12.03 -8.70 -22.95
C LYS A 143 -10.81 -9.47 -22.42
N TRP A 144 -9.84 -8.78 -21.82
CA TRP A 144 -8.66 -9.38 -21.21
C TRP A 144 -8.92 -9.91 -19.80
N LEU A 145 -10.03 -9.55 -19.20
CA LEU A 145 -10.39 -9.93 -17.85
C LEU A 145 -11.20 -11.23 -17.85
N ASP A 146 -10.83 -12.14 -16.95
CA ASP A 146 -11.62 -13.34 -16.68
C ASP A 146 -12.54 -13.09 -15.49
N ASN A 147 -13.83 -12.99 -15.77
CA ASN A 147 -14.85 -12.72 -14.75
C ASN A 147 -15.18 -13.94 -13.86
N ARG A 148 -14.45 -15.06 -13.99
CA ARG A 148 -14.64 -16.22 -13.11
C ARG A 148 -14.36 -15.81 -11.67
N ALA A 149 -15.25 -16.17 -10.76
CA ALA A 149 -15.07 -15.90 -9.36
C ALA A 149 -13.83 -16.63 -8.83
N PHE A 150 -13.06 -15.95 -7.99
CA PHE A 150 -12.07 -16.61 -7.14
C PHE A 150 -12.80 -17.52 -6.14
N SER A 151 -12.23 -18.68 -5.85
CA SER A 151 -12.84 -19.61 -4.90
C SER A 151 -12.84 -19.01 -3.48
N LYS A 152 -14.03 -18.77 -2.95
CA LYS A 152 -14.20 -18.16 -1.63
C LYS A 152 -13.52 -18.94 -0.50
N LYS A 153 -13.30 -20.25 -0.68
CA LYS A 153 -12.63 -21.11 0.29
C LYS A 153 -11.18 -20.70 0.55
N PHE A 154 -10.52 -20.09 -0.45
CA PHE A 154 -9.14 -19.64 -0.33
C PHE A 154 -8.99 -18.20 0.20
N VAL A 155 -10.07 -17.41 0.25
CA VAL A 155 -9.99 -16.04 0.76
C VAL A 155 -9.54 -15.99 2.23
N PRO A 156 -10.11 -16.80 3.15
CA PRO A 156 -9.62 -16.85 4.53
C PRO A 156 -8.15 -17.27 4.63
N VAL A 157 -7.67 -18.11 3.72
CA VAL A 157 -6.25 -18.52 3.69
C VAL A 157 -5.38 -17.31 3.33
N VAL A 158 -5.76 -16.53 2.31
CA VAL A 158 -5.04 -15.30 1.93
C VAL A 158 -5.02 -14.30 3.10
N MET A 159 -6.17 -14.12 3.76
CA MET A 159 -6.27 -13.25 4.94
C MET A 159 -5.39 -13.74 6.10
N ALA A 160 -5.48 -15.03 6.44
CA ALA A 160 -4.67 -15.62 7.51
C ALA A 160 -3.17 -15.52 7.22
N THR A 161 -2.75 -15.75 5.98
CA THR A 161 -1.36 -15.58 5.55
C THR A 161 -0.91 -14.13 5.70
N SER A 162 -1.75 -13.16 5.32
CA SER A 162 -1.44 -11.73 5.47
C SER A 162 -1.29 -11.32 6.93
N VAL A 163 -2.18 -11.82 7.80
CA VAL A 163 -2.11 -11.60 9.26
C VAL A 163 -0.85 -12.26 9.84
N ALA A 164 -0.55 -13.50 9.45
CA ALA A 164 0.66 -14.20 9.89
C ALA A 164 1.94 -13.44 9.49
N LEU A 165 2.00 -12.91 8.25
CA LEU A 165 3.10 -12.08 7.79
C LEU A 165 3.22 -10.77 8.57
N PHE A 166 2.10 -10.16 8.94
CA PHE A 166 2.09 -8.96 9.78
C PHE A 166 2.71 -9.23 11.16
N PHE A 167 2.29 -10.30 11.85
CA PHE A 167 2.86 -10.66 13.15
C PHE A 167 4.32 -11.10 13.04
N LEU A 168 4.69 -11.81 11.97
CA LEU A 168 6.07 -12.19 11.71
C LEU A 168 6.94 -10.93 11.50
N ASN A 169 6.45 -9.95 10.75
CA ASN A 169 7.12 -8.67 10.58
C ASN A 169 7.31 -7.95 11.91
N LEU A 170 6.29 -7.93 12.75
CA LEU A 170 6.35 -7.31 14.07
C LEU A 170 7.37 -8.01 14.98
N ALA A 171 7.43 -9.35 14.94
CA ALA A 171 8.43 -10.13 15.68
C ALA A 171 9.85 -9.81 15.22
N PHE A 172 10.10 -9.73 13.90
CA PHE A 172 11.39 -9.31 13.39
C PHE A 172 11.74 -7.87 13.77
N ALA A 173 10.77 -6.97 13.74
CA ALA A 173 10.96 -5.58 14.14
C ALA A 173 11.36 -5.48 15.62
N GLU A 174 10.68 -6.21 16.50
CA GLU A 174 10.98 -6.25 17.93
C GLU A 174 12.33 -6.92 18.24
N THR A 175 12.73 -7.92 17.42
CA THR A 175 14.05 -8.56 17.55
C THR A 175 15.19 -7.62 17.15
N ASP A 176 15.00 -6.84 16.07
CA ASP A 176 15.99 -5.86 15.59
C ASP A 176 16.04 -4.62 16.49
N ARG A 177 14.92 -4.23 17.09
CA ARG A 177 14.78 -3.11 18.02
C ARG A 177 13.82 -3.46 19.17
N PRO A 178 14.33 -3.96 20.30
CA PRO A 178 13.52 -4.24 21.48
C PRO A 178 12.79 -2.99 22.00
N GLU A 179 11.56 -3.18 22.49
CA GLU A 179 10.70 -2.13 23.03
C GLU A 179 10.31 -1.05 21.99
N LEU A 180 10.26 -1.42 20.70
CA LEU A 180 9.95 -0.50 19.60
C LEU A 180 8.66 0.28 19.83
N LEU A 181 7.58 -0.41 20.25
CA LEU A 181 6.26 0.18 20.41
C LEU A 181 6.06 0.92 21.74
N THR A 182 6.88 0.64 22.75
CA THR A 182 6.69 1.17 24.12
C THR A 182 7.63 2.32 24.46
N ARG A 183 8.82 2.34 23.85
CA ARG A 183 9.87 3.34 24.18
C ARG A 183 10.37 4.16 22.99
N THR A 184 9.78 3.98 21.79
CA THR A 184 10.21 4.76 20.63
C THR A 184 9.23 5.90 20.36
N PHE A 185 9.70 7.13 20.52
CA PHE A 185 8.93 8.36 20.25
C PHE A 185 9.23 8.98 18.89
N ASP A 186 10.26 8.51 18.19
CA ASP A 186 10.63 9.01 16.87
C ASP A 186 9.80 8.29 15.80
N HIS A 187 8.92 9.03 15.13
CA HIS A 187 8.02 8.54 14.09
C HIS A 187 8.78 7.95 12.89
N LYS A 188 9.96 8.47 12.54
CA LYS A 188 10.79 7.88 11.47
C LYS A 188 11.22 6.46 11.81
N TYR A 189 11.58 6.21 13.07
CA TYR A 189 11.91 4.86 13.52
C TYR A 189 10.68 3.95 13.51
N LEU A 190 9.53 4.43 13.98
CA LEU A 190 8.31 3.64 13.93
C LEU A 190 7.94 3.26 12.50
N VAL A 191 7.96 4.21 11.57
CA VAL A 191 7.67 3.93 10.15
C VAL A 191 8.72 3.02 9.50
N LYS A 192 9.98 3.09 9.93
CA LYS A 192 11.05 2.21 9.48
C LYS A 192 10.79 0.72 9.78
N TYR A 193 10.01 0.42 10.81
CA TYR A 193 9.67 -0.94 11.23
C TYR A 193 8.21 -1.32 10.99
N LEU A 194 7.28 -0.38 11.11
CA LEU A 194 5.85 -0.62 10.90
C LEU A 194 5.37 -0.29 9.48
N GLY A 195 6.12 0.56 8.77
CA GLY A 195 5.69 1.11 7.49
C GLY A 195 4.64 2.22 7.62
N PRO A 196 4.43 3.02 6.55
CA PRO A 196 3.57 4.21 6.62
C PRO A 196 2.10 3.85 6.85
N TYR A 197 1.61 2.74 6.30
CA TYR A 197 0.21 2.34 6.45
C TYR A 197 -0.13 1.90 7.87
N ASN A 198 0.71 1.06 8.49
CA ASN A 198 0.48 0.63 9.87
C ASN A 198 0.68 1.77 10.84
N PHE A 199 1.65 2.64 10.58
CA PHE A 199 1.88 3.83 11.39
C PHE A 199 0.69 4.80 11.34
N THR A 200 0.04 4.97 10.19
CA THR A 200 -1.15 5.84 10.09
C THR A 200 -2.27 5.38 11.03
N VAL A 201 -2.35 4.08 11.32
CA VAL A 201 -3.39 3.47 12.20
C VAL A 201 -2.93 3.40 13.66
N TYR A 202 -1.62 3.43 13.88
CA TYR A 202 -0.99 3.42 15.21
C TYR A 202 -1.22 4.73 15.96
#